data_45ac51ec25ebb01760cad73539d4a6ba
#
_entry.id   45ac51ec25ebb01760cad73539d4a6ba
#
_cell.length_a   1.000
_cell.length_b   1.000
_cell.length_c   1.000
_cell.angle_alpha   90.00
_cell.angle_beta   90.00
_cell.angle_gamma   90.00
#
_symmetry.space_group_name_H-M   'P 1'
#
loop_
_entity.id
_entity.type
_entity.pdbx_description
1 polymer ?
#
loop_
_entity_poly.entity_id
_entity_poly.type
_entity_poly.pdbx_seq_one_letter_code
_entity_poly.pdbx_strand_id
1 'polypeptide(L)'
;QSEFYLRKHGTIVLLGNFPEGISPVHKEISQYGYMPYREALKLIAPGGPLEHDLSTASHLVHLGRVLDARQADCVLISEGISREEANKVGFQYLDSPNEIMGYLTKKYGENVRILAIPGYNSTPIISGRPQD
;
A
#
# COMPACT_ATOMS: atom_id res chain seq x y z
N GLN A 1 -2.09 -8.40 -4.38
CA GLN A 1 -3.12 -8.88 -5.32
C GLN A 1 -3.83 -7.72 -6.04
N SER A 2 -4.01 -6.57 -5.40
CA SER A 2 -4.62 -5.38 -6.04
C SER A 2 -3.79 -4.83 -7.22
N GLU A 3 -2.52 -5.18 -7.31
CA GLU A 3 -1.64 -4.74 -8.41
C GLU A 3 -2.14 -5.11 -9.80
N PHE A 4 -2.87 -6.22 -9.93
CA PHE A 4 -3.39 -6.69 -11.21
C PHE A 4 -4.50 -5.81 -11.77
N TYR A 5 -5.16 -5.05 -10.92
CA TYR A 5 -6.26 -4.17 -11.29
C TYR A 5 -5.87 -2.70 -11.35
N LEU A 6 -4.65 -2.39 -10.90
CA LEU A 6 -4.15 -1.04 -10.81
C LEU A 6 -3.42 -0.65 -12.09
N ARG A 7 -3.79 0.48 -12.67
CA ARG A 7 -3.01 1.09 -13.75
C ARG A 7 -1.73 1.69 -13.21
N LYS A 8 -0.75 1.88 -14.08
CA LYS A 8 0.45 2.65 -13.76
C LYS A 8 0.05 4.05 -13.27
N HIS A 9 0.71 4.54 -12.24
CA HIS A 9 0.40 5.78 -11.53
C HIS A 9 -0.98 5.80 -10.83
N GLY A 10 -1.57 4.64 -10.61
CA GLY A 10 -2.83 4.53 -9.88
C GLY A 10 -2.67 4.76 -8.38
N THR A 11 -3.80 4.81 -7.67
CA THR A 11 -3.82 4.92 -6.21
C THR A 11 -4.54 3.73 -5.61
N ILE A 12 -3.93 3.14 -4.59
CA ILE A 12 -4.57 2.16 -3.71
C ILE A 12 -5.07 2.91 -2.48
N VAL A 13 -6.36 2.88 -2.21
CA VAL A 13 -6.94 3.42 -0.98
C VAL A 13 -7.31 2.26 -0.07
N LEU A 14 -6.71 2.23 1.12
CA LEU A 14 -7.02 1.28 2.18
C LEU A 14 -7.92 1.97 3.20
N LEU A 15 -9.09 1.39 3.45
CA LEU A 15 -10.05 1.87 4.41
C LEU A 15 -10.33 0.78 5.45
N GLY A 16 -10.03 1.06 6.71
CA GLY A 16 -10.24 0.09 7.78
C GLY A 16 -9.94 0.65 9.16
N ASN A 17 -10.40 -0.05 10.19
CA ASN A 17 -10.14 0.38 11.57
C ASN A 17 -8.69 0.11 11.99
N PHE A 18 -8.14 -1.06 11.71
CA PHE A 18 -6.77 -1.49 12.07
C PHE A 18 -6.43 -1.24 13.55
N PRO A 19 -7.19 -1.77 14.52
CA PRO A 19 -7.04 -1.44 15.95
C PRO A 19 -5.70 -1.86 16.55
N GLU A 20 -4.99 -2.78 15.91
CA GLU A 20 -3.66 -3.24 16.34
C GLU A 20 -2.51 -2.39 15.77
N GLY A 21 -2.83 -1.34 15.02
CA GLY A 21 -1.84 -0.47 14.38
C GLY A 21 -1.12 -1.12 13.20
N ILE A 22 0.07 -0.61 12.90
CA ILE A 22 0.90 -1.11 11.80
C ILE A 22 1.71 -2.31 12.28
N SER A 23 1.30 -3.49 11.83
CA SER A 23 2.04 -4.75 11.98
C SER A 23 2.68 -4.97 13.36
N PRO A 24 1.91 -5.29 14.40
CA PRO A 24 2.47 -5.52 15.74
C PRO A 24 3.48 -6.69 15.78
N VAL A 25 3.40 -7.59 14.80
CA VAL A 25 4.29 -8.76 14.69
C VAL A 25 5.61 -8.42 13.97
N HIS A 26 5.57 -7.49 13.01
CA HIS A 26 6.75 -7.08 12.21
C HIS A 26 7.11 -5.61 12.50
N LYS A 27 7.70 -5.37 13.65
CA LYS A 27 8.05 -4.01 14.12
C LYS A 27 9.01 -3.29 13.17
N GLU A 28 9.78 -4.04 12.43
CA GLU A 28 10.74 -3.56 11.43
C GLU A 28 10.02 -2.83 10.28
N ILE A 29 8.76 -3.18 9.97
CA ILE A 29 7.96 -2.43 9.00
C ILE A 29 7.75 -1.00 9.47
N SER A 30 7.48 -0.79 10.76
CA SER A 30 7.35 0.56 11.33
C SER A 30 8.70 1.29 11.40
N GLN A 31 9.81 0.56 11.44
CA GLN A 31 11.16 1.13 11.49
C GLN A 31 11.62 1.59 10.10
N TYR A 32 11.49 0.72 9.09
CA TYR A 32 12.03 0.97 7.75
C TYR A 32 11.02 1.62 6.81
N GLY A 33 9.73 1.43 7.05
CA GLY A 33 8.67 1.83 6.16
C GLY A 33 8.62 0.99 4.89
N TYR A 34 7.63 1.27 4.05
CA TYR A 34 7.57 0.69 2.72
C TYR A 34 8.37 1.57 1.75
N MET A 35 9.13 0.92 0.89
CA MET A 35 10.09 1.57 0.02
C MET A 35 10.11 0.91 -1.37
N PRO A 36 10.70 1.55 -2.39
CA PRO A 36 10.91 0.95 -3.70
C PRO A 36 11.66 -0.39 -3.61
N TYR A 37 11.36 -1.28 -4.53
CA TYR A 37 11.88 -2.66 -4.55
C TYR A 37 13.41 -2.75 -4.40
N ARG A 38 14.14 -1.88 -5.10
CA ARG A 38 15.61 -1.89 -5.05
C ARG A 38 16.16 -1.52 -3.68
N GLU A 39 15.49 -0.65 -2.96
CA GLU A 39 15.88 -0.27 -1.59
C GLU A 39 15.54 -1.41 -0.62
N ALA A 40 14.36 -2.03 -0.75
CA ALA A 40 13.98 -3.18 0.04
C ALA A 40 14.99 -4.35 -0.10
N LEU A 41 15.49 -4.59 -1.31
CA LEU A 41 16.51 -5.61 -1.55
C LEU A 41 17.81 -5.38 -0.79
N LYS A 42 18.20 -4.13 -0.53
CA LYS A 42 19.42 -3.84 0.27
C LYS A 42 19.29 -4.29 1.72
N LEU A 43 18.08 -4.25 2.27
CA LEU A 43 17.83 -4.68 3.65
C LEU A 43 17.99 -6.19 3.84
N ILE A 44 17.75 -6.96 2.79
CA ILE A 44 17.80 -8.44 2.80
C ILE A 44 19.05 -9.02 2.15
N ALA A 45 19.90 -8.18 1.59
CA ALA A 45 21.17 -8.61 1.02
C ALA A 45 22.10 -9.18 2.10
N PRO A 46 23.11 -9.99 1.75
CA PRO A 46 24.11 -10.47 2.70
C PRO A 46 24.72 -9.30 3.51
N GLY A 47 24.69 -9.41 4.84
CA GLY A 47 25.08 -8.34 5.78
C GLY A 47 24.01 -7.26 6.00
N GLY A 48 22.85 -7.34 5.36
CA GLY A 48 21.74 -6.43 5.58
C GLY A 48 21.00 -6.72 6.89
N PRO A 49 20.28 -5.72 7.45
CA PRO A 49 19.64 -5.84 8.75
C PRO A 49 18.50 -6.86 8.81
N LEU A 50 17.95 -7.25 7.66
CA LEU A 50 16.85 -8.23 7.55
C LEU A 50 17.27 -9.51 6.81
N GLU A 51 18.57 -9.78 6.69
CA GLU A 51 19.10 -10.96 5.98
C GLU A 51 18.46 -12.27 6.44
N HIS A 52 18.16 -12.38 7.73
CA HIS A 52 17.60 -13.59 8.35
C HIS A 52 16.13 -13.46 8.72
N ASP A 53 15.48 -12.32 8.47
CA ASP A 53 14.05 -12.11 8.70
C ASP A 53 13.27 -12.16 7.39
N LEU A 54 13.09 -13.37 6.88
CA LEU A 54 12.39 -13.63 5.62
C LEU A 54 10.92 -13.20 5.67
N SER A 55 10.29 -13.18 6.83
CA SER A 55 8.89 -12.79 6.99
C SER A 55 8.71 -11.29 6.73
N THR A 56 9.43 -10.45 7.47
CA THR A 56 9.41 -9.00 7.26
C THR A 56 9.92 -8.63 5.86
N ALA A 57 11.01 -9.28 5.41
CA ALA A 57 11.56 -9.08 4.08
C ALA A 57 10.53 -9.32 2.97
N SER A 58 9.75 -10.39 3.08
CA SER A 58 8.67 -10.70 2.14
C SER A 58 7.65 -9.57 2.02
N HIS A 59 7.19 -9.00 3.13
CA HIS A 59 6.24 -7.88 3.12
C HIS A 59 6.83 -6.64 2.43
N LEU A 60 8.05 -6.24 2.79
CA LEU A 60 8.71 -5.07 2.22
C LEU A 60 8.96 -5.23 0.72
N VAL A 61 9.46 -6.40 0.31
CA VAL A 61 9.76 -6.69 -1.11
C VAL A 61 8.49 -6.73 -1.96
N HIS A 62 7.42 -7.36 -1.46
CA HIS A 62 6.16 -7.44 -2.22
C HIS A 62 5.53 -6.08 -2.46
N LEU A 63 5.46 -5.23 -1.44
CA LEU A 63 4.91 -3.89 -1.62
C LEU A 63 5.85 -3.00 -2.43
N GLY A 64 7.16 -3.08 -2.20
CA GLY A 64 8.15 -2.36 -3.00
C GLY A 64 8.05 -2.67 -4.49
N ARG A 65 7.81 -3.95 -4.84
CA ARG A 65 7.56 -4.36 -6.23
C ARG A 65 6.31 -3.69 -6.82
N VAL A 66 5.23 -3.60 -6.05
CA VAL A 66 3.99 -2.93 -6.51
C VAL A 66 4.24 -1.44 -6.72
N LEU A 67 4.93 -0.79 -5.78
CA LEU A 67 5.28 0.62 -5.89
C LEU A 67 6.13 0.90 -7.14
N ASP A 68 7.15 0.09 -7.40
CA ASP A 68 8.01 0.25 -8.57
C ASP A 68 7.29 -0.08 -9.89
N ALA A 69 6.65 -1.24 -9.97
CA ALA A 69 6.03 -1.72 -11.21
C ALA A 69 4.85 -0.85 -11.65
N ARG A 70 4.07 -0.34 -10.68
CA ARG A 70 2.88 0.47 -10.95
C ARG A 70 3.09 1.96 -10.68
N GLN A 71 4.19 2.35 -10.03
CA GLN A 71 4.41 3.73 -9.56
C GLN A 71 3.18 4.25 -8.82
N ALA A 72 2.64 3.38 -7.96
CA ALA A 72 1.37 3.58 -7.30
C ALA A 72 1.54 4.41 -6.02
N ASP A 73 0.55 5.22 -5.71
CA ASP A 73 0.42 5.80 -4.38
C ASP A 73 -0.43 4.89 -3.49
N CYS A 74 -0.10 4.89 -2.21
CA CYS A 74 -0.92 4.26 -1.18
C CYS A 74 -1.49 5.33 -0.26
N VAL A 75 -2.80 5.29 -0.05
CA VAL A 75 -3.55 6.17 0.84
C VAL A 75 -4.22 5.33 1.91
N LEU A 76 -4.11 5.75 3.16
CA LEU A 76 -4.74 5.08 4.30
C LEU A 76 -5.80 5.98 4.92
N ILE A 77 -6.91 5.36 5.32
CA ILE A 77 -7.94 5.93 6.18
C ILE A 77 -8.19 4.95 7.30
N SER A 78 -7.91 5.34 8.53
CA SER A 78 -7.99 4.45 9.69
C SER A 78 -8.29 5.22 10.97
N GLU A 79 -9.02 4.57 11.88
CA GLU A 79 -9.17 5.05 13.26
C GLU A 79 -8.06 4.52 14.17
N GLY A 80 -7.49 3.35 13.84
CA GLY A 80 -6.48 2.67 14.67
C GLY A 80 -5.02 2.97 14.29
N ILE A 81 -4.78 3.68 13.18
CA ILE A 81 -3.44 4.10 12.74
C ILE A 81 -3.45 5.61 12.58
N SER A 82 -2.53 6.29 13.25
CA SER A 82 -2.39 7.73 13.17
C SER A 82 -1.80 8.17 11.82
N ARG A 83 -2.02 9.45 11.48
CA ARG A 83 -1.40 10.09 10.31
C ARG A 83 0.14 9.99 10.35
N GLU A 84 0.73 10.18 11.54
CA GLU A 84 2.18 10.10 11.72
C GLU A 84 2.71 8.71 11.40
N GLU A 85 2.06 7.66 11.93
CA GLU A 85 2.42 6.26 11.65
C GLU A 85 2.25 5.91 10.16
N ALA A 86 1.14 6.32 9.54
CA ALA A 86 0.92 6.10 8.11
C ALA A 86 2.01 6.76 7.25
N ASN A 87 2.33 8.02 7.54
CA ASN A 87 3.37 8.75 6.80
C ASN A 87 4.76 8.14 7.02
N LYS A 88 5.06 7.67 8.22
CA LYS A 88 6.33 7.00 8.55
C LYS A 88 6.57 5.76 7.71
N VAL A 89 5.53 5.02 7.39
CA VAL A 89 5.63 3.84 6.51
C VAL A 89 5.42 4.16 5.02
N GLY A 90 5.32 5.44 4.66
CA GLY A 90 5.24 5.88 3.27
C GLY A 90 3.82 5.96 2.69
N PHE A 91 2.79 5.90 3.53
CA PHE A 91 1.40 6.07 3.09
C PHE A 91 0.96 7.52 3.26
N GLN A 92 0.19 8.01 2.32
CA GLN A 92 -0.59 9.23 2.50
C GLN A 92 -1.78 8.93 3.42
N TYR A 93 -2.29 9.91 4.15
CA TYR A 93 -3.39 9.73 5.08
C TYR A 93 -4.51 10.72 4.81
N LEU A 94 -5.74 10.22 4.78
CA LEU A 94 -6.95 11.02 4.78
C LEU A 94 -7.70 10.80 6.10
N ASP A 95 -8.31 11.85 6.63
CA ASP A 95 -9.00 11.80 7.92
C ASP A 95 -10.40 11.17 7.79
N SER A 96 -10.98 11.19 6.60
CA SER A 96 -12.34 10.73 6.37
C SER A 96 -12.50 10.07 5.00
N PRO A 97 -13.37 9.04 4.89
CA PRO A 97 -13.79 8.50 3.59
C PRO A 97 -14.39 9.55 2.66
N ASN A 98 -14.99 10.61 3.20
CA ASN A 98 -15.58 11.70 2.41
C ASN A 98 -14.53 12.48 1.60
N GLU A 99 -13.27 12.41 1.98
CA GLU A 99 -12.17 13.09 1.29
C GLU A 99 -11.67 12.31 0.05
N ILE A 100 -12.01 11.02 -0.07
CA ILE A 100 -11.52 10.14 -1.14
C ILE A 100 -11.83 10.72 -2.51
N MET A 101 -13.07 11.11 -2.76
CA MET A 101 -13.46 11.60 -4.07
C MET A 101 -12.75 12.91 -4.42
N GLY A 102 -12.65 13.83 -3.46
CA GLY A 102 -11.92 15.10 -3.67
C GLY A 102 -10.44 14.85 -3.98
N TYR A 103 -9.80 13.94 -3.25
CA TYR A 103 -8.42 13.54 -3.48
C TYR A 103 -8.22 12.93 -4.88
N LEU A 104 -9.06 11.95 -5.25
CA LEU A 104 -8.95 11.25 -6.52
C LEU A 104 -9.27 12.15 -7.72
N THR A 105 -10.31 12.99 -7.61
CA THR A 105 -10.68 13.95 -8.66
C THR A 105 -9.58 14.99 -8.87
N LYS A 106 -8.98 15.48 -7.81
CA LYS A 106 -7.84 16.42 -7.90
C LYS A 106 -6.65 15.79 -8.63
N LYS A 107 -6.40 14.50 -8.42
CA LYS A 107 -5.26 13.79 -9.01
C LYS A 107 -5.50 13.32 -10.43
N TYR A 108 -6.70 12.83 -10.73
CA TYR A 108 -7.00 12.11 -11.98
C TYR A 108 -8.06 12.80 -12.86
N GLY A 109 -8.66 13.88 -12.38
CA GLY A 109 -9.79 14.55 -13.05
C GLY A 109 -11.13 13.89 -12.72
N GLU A 110 -12.20 14.47 -13.28
CA GLU A 110 -13.58 14.06 -13.00
C GLU A 110 -13.95 12.65 -13.51
N ASN A 111 -13.22 12.17 -14.52
CA ASN A 111 -13.47 10.87 -15.15
C ASN A 111 -12.66 9.73 -14.50
N VAL A 112 -12.28 9.86 -13.22
CA VAL A 112 -11.56 8.83 -12.51
C VAL A 112 -12.35 7.51 -12.47
N ARG A 113 -11.66 6.40 -12.73
CA ARG A 113 -12.24 5.06 -12.64
C ARG A 113 -11.83 4.43 -11.32
N ILE A 114 -12.82 3.95 -10.56
CA ILE A 114 -12.62 3.37 -9.23
C ILE A 114 -13.13 1.94 -9.24
N LEU A 115 -12.31 1.02 -8.72
CA LEU A 115 -12.74 -0.32 -8.34
C LEU A 115 -12.83 -0.36 -6.81
N ALA A 116 -14.03 -0.55 -6.28
CA ALA A 116 -14.26 -0.77 -4.87
C ALA A 116 -14.34 -2.27 -4.58
N ILE A 117 -13.56 -2.74 -3.61
CA ILE A 117 -13.54 -4.13 -3.17
C ILE A 117 -14.02 -4.15 -1.71
N PRO A 118 -15.31 -4.44 -1.46
CA PRO A 118 -15.84 -4.49 -0.11
C PRO A 118 -15.44 -5.80 0.58
N GLY A 119 -15.11 -5.69 1.87
CA GLY A 119 -14.87 -6.83 2.74
C GLY A 119 -13.45 -7.37 2.72
N TYR A 120 -12.98 -7.70 3.89
CA TYR A 120 -11.60 -8.13 4.17
C TYR A 120 -11.21 -9.44 3.45
N ASN A 121 -12.17 -10.32 3.19
CA ASN A 121 -11.92 -11.65 2.62
C ASN A 121 -12.37 -11.80 1.16
N SER A 122 -12.74 -10.70 0.50
CA SER A 122 -13.23 -10.76 -0.87
C SER A 122 -12.08 -10.53 -1.84
N THR A 123 -11.66 -11.57 -2.53
CA THR A 123 -10.81 -11.42 -3.72
C THR A 123 -11.69 -11.54 -4.95
N PRO A 124 -12.01 -10.43 -5.64
CA PRO A 124 -12.82 -10.52 -6.85
C PRO A 124 -12.02 -11.25 -7.93
N ILE A 125 -12.66 -12.25 -8.54
CA ILE A 125 -12.14 -12.87 -9.76
C ILE A 125 -12.66 -12.01 -10.92
N ILE A 126 -11.78 -11.23 -11.53
CA ILE A 126 -12.12 -10.48 -12.74
C ILE A 126 -11.59 -11.29 -13.93
N SER A 127 -12.52 -11.79 -14.74
CA SER A 127 -12.20 -12.39 -16.02
C SER A 127 -11.94 -11.29 -17.05
N GLY A 128 -10.71 -11.15 -17.48
CA GLY A 128 -10.28 -10.19 -18.50
C GLY A 128 -8.87 -9.64 -18.22
N ARG A 129 -8.09 -9.45 -19.26
CA ARG A 129 -6.81 -8.73 -19.14
C ARG A 129 -7.09 -7.24 -18.98
N PRO A 130 -6.37 -6.50 -18.11
CA PRO A 130 -6.38 -5.05 -18.17
C PRO A 130 -5.98 -4.62 -19.57
N GLN A 131 -6.81 -3.84 -20.23
CA GLN A 131 -6.38 -3.15 -21.44
C GLN A 131 -5.45 -2.02 -20.98
N ASP A 132 -4.25 -2.03 -21.51
CA ASP A 132 -3.21 -1.01 -21.31
C ASP A 132 -3.70 0.39 -21.69
#